data_367067a7b5f06f8caae5c6947535585b
#
_entry.id   367067a7b5f06f8caae5c6947535585b
#
_cell.length_a   1.000
_cell.length_b   1.000
_cell.length_c   1.000
_cell.angle_alpha   90.00
_cell.angle_beta   90.00
_cell.angle_gamma   90.00
#
_symmetry.space_group_name_H-M   'P 1'
#
loop_
_entity.id
_entity.type
_entity.pdbx_description
1 polymer ?
#
loop_
_entity_poly.entity_id
_entity_poly.type
_entity_poly.pdbx_seq_one_letter_code
_entity_poly.pdbx_strand_id
1 'polypeptide(L)'
;MNIITNDNEKNNRALDALKNVIDPEIGLNVVDLGLIYQIDFDEAEKKVYCSMTLTTRFCPMGESISMGVTNALKHAFPGYDIVVKVIFDPAWNSKMITDKGREILNQ
;
A
#
# COMPACT_ATOMS: atom_id res chain seq x y z
N MET A 1 10.33 3.41 -7.50
CA MET A 1 9.04 2.80 -7.92
C MET A 1 7.98 3.89 -8.04
N ASN A 2 7.22 3.83 -9.10
CA ASN A 2 6.17 4.82 -9.37
C ASN A 2 4.80 4.23 -9.06
N ILE A 3 4.11 4.86 -8.13
CA ILE A 3 2.73 4.48 -7.81
C ILE A 3 1.80 5.33 -8.67
N ILE A 4 0.88 4.69 -9.36
CA ILE A 4 -0.09 5.39 -10.21
C ILE A 4 -1.09 6.12 -9.32
N THR A 5 -1.31 7.39 -9.61
CA THR A 5 -2.26 8.20 -8.83
C THR A 5 -2.81 9.35 -9.68
N ASN A 6 -4.01 9.80 -9.33
CA ASN A 6 -4.61 10.99 -9.96
C ASN A 6 -4.42 12.27 -9.12
N ASP A 7 -3.75 12.19 -7.97
CA ASP A 7 -3.51 13.34 -7.10
C ASP A 7 -2.22 13.11 -6.31
N ASN A 8 -1.12 13.73 -6.76
CA ASN A 8 0.20 13.51 -6.17
C ASN A 8 0.30 14.00 -4.73
N GLU A 9 -0.35 15.09 -4.38
CA GLU A 9 -0.31 15.65 -3.03
C GLU A 9 -0.98 14.71 -2.04
N LYS A 10 -2.20 14.26 -2.36
CA LYS A 10 -2.91 13.31 -1.51
C LYS A 10 -2.23 11.96 -1.49
N ASN A 11 -1.63 11.56 -2.61
CA ASN A 11 -0.87 10.31 -2.68
C ASN A 11 0.29 10.32 -1.68
N ASN A 12 1.02 11.43 -1.58
CA ASN A 12 2.12 11.56 -0.62
C ASN A 12 1.64 11.40 0.82
N ARG A 13 0.49 11.98 1.15
CA ARG A 13 -0.13 11.80 2.48
C ARG A 13 -0.52 10.35 2.71
N ALA A 14 -1.09 9.71 1.70
CA ALA A 14 -1.47 8.30 1.78
C ALA A 14 -0.25 7.41 2.01
N LEU A 15 0.82 7.65 1.27
CA LEU A 15 2.05 6.86 1.40
C LEU A 15 2.68 7.04 2.78
N ASP A 16 2.67 8.24 3.34
CA ASP A 16 3.18 8.48 4.69
C ASP A 16 2.39 7.67 5.72
N ALA A 17 1.07 7.60 5.58
CA ALA A 17 0.24 6.79 6.47
C ALA A 17 0.53 5.29 6.28
N LEU A 18 0.68 4.86 5.03
CA LEU A 18 0.92 3.44 4.72
C LEU A 18 2.29 2.94 5.15
N LYS A 19 3.26 3.83 5.36
CA LYS A 19 4.57 3.44 5.90
C LYS A 19 4.48 2.91 7.33
N ASN A 20 3.36 3.10 8.00
CA ASN A 20 3.11 2.52 9.32
C ASN A 20 2.53 1.10 9.26
N VAL A 21 2.19 0.63 8.07
CA VAL A 21 1.66 -0.72 7.87
C VAL A 21 2.81 -1.65 7.53
N ILE A 22 3.12 -2.56 8.45
CA ILE A 22 4.28 -3.44 8.36
C ILE A 22 3.83 -4.86 8.03
N ASP A 23 4.49 -5.48 7.04
CA ASP A 23 4.32 -6.90 6.78
C ASP A 23 5.03 -7.68 7.90
N PRO A 24 4.30 -8.42 8.75
CA PRO A 24 4.91 -9.05 9.91
C PRO A 24 5.88 -10.21 9.57
N GLU A 25 5.76 -10.77 8.39
CA GLU A 25 6.65 -11.85 7.96
C GLU A 25 8.01 -11.34 7.50
N ILE A 26 8.04 -10.12 6.94
CA ILE A 26 9.26 -9.56 6.36
C ILE A 26 9.83 -8.45 7.27
N GLY A 27 8.97 -7.74 7.99
CA GLY A 27 9.40 -6.66 8.87
C GLY A 27 9.63 -5.33 8.15
N LEU A 28 9.05 -5.17 6.97
CA LEU A 28 9.17 -3.96 6.17
C LEU A 28 7.78 -3.42 5.85
N ASN A 29 7.65 -2.09 5.73
CA ASN A 29 6.35 -1.48 5.44
C ASN A 29 5.92 -1.77 3.99
N VAL A 30 4.61 -1.70 3.77
CA VAL A 30 4.01 -2.07 2.48
C VAL A 30 4.44 -1.16 1.32
N VAL A 31 4.80 0.09 1.61
CA VAL A 31 5.26 1.02 0.57
C VAL A 31 6.64 0.64 0.09
N ASP A 32 7.58 0.46 1.00
CA ASP A 32 8.96 0.09 0.66
C ASP A 32 9.07 -1.33 0.11
N LEU A 33 8.14 -2.21 0.48
CA LEU A 33 8.04 -3.54 -0.14
C LEU A 33 7.58 -3.49 -1.60
N GLY A 34 6.96 -2.39 -2.02
CA GLY A 34 6.42 -2.29 -3.38
C GLY A 34 5.07 -2.97 -3.55
N LEU A 35 4.29 -3.06 -2.48
CA LEU A 35 2.98 -3.71 -2.54
C LEU A 35 1.86 -2.78 -3.01
N ILE A 36 2.08 -1.47 -3.00
CA ILE A 36 1.07 -0.49 -3.39
C ILE A 36 1.26 -0.14 -4.86
N TYR A 37 0.26 -0.43 -5.69
CA TYR A 37 0.35 -0.20 -7.13
C TYR A 37 -0.33 1.09 -7.58
N GLN A 38 -1.47 1.43 -7.00
CA GLN A 38 -2.27 2.56 -7.45
C GLN A 38 -3.12 3.10 -6.32
N ILE A 39 -3.19 4.43 -6.21
CA ILE A 39 -4.08 5.11 -5.27
C ILE A 39 -4.77 6.23 -6.03
N ASP A 40 -6.08 6.14 -6.19
CA ASP A 40 -6.90 7.15 -6.85
C ASP A 40 -7.91 7.74 -5.88
N PHE A 41 -8.22 9.02 -6.09
CA PHE A 41 -9.13 9.78 -5.24
C PHE A 41 -10.32 10.26 -6.06
N ASP A 42 -11.53 9.95 -5.59
CA ASP A 42 -12.77 10.44 -6.18
C ASP A 42 -13.36 11.47 -5.21
N GLU A 43 -13.15 12.75 -5.53
CA GLU A 43 -13.59 13.85 -4.67
C GLU A 43 -15.11 14.01 -4.68
N ALA A 44 -15.76 13.70 -5.81
CA ALA A 44 -17.21 13.81 -5.92
C ALA A 44 -17.92 12.80 -5.03
N GLU A 45 -17.44 11.57 -5.01
CA GLU A 45 -18.02 10.48 -4.23
C GLU A 45 -17.37 10.33 -2.86
N LYS A 46 -16.29 11.06 -2.59
CA LYS A 46 -15.51 10.95 -1.37
C LYS A 46 -15.03 9.52 -1.15
N LYS A 47 -14.33 8.98 -2.14
CA LYS A 47 -13.78 7.62 -2.10
C LYS A 47 -12.29 7.62 -2.40
N VAL A 48 -11.58 6.68 -1.78
CA VAL A 48 -10.18 6.43 -2.06
C VAL A 48 -10.07 4.98 -2.53
N TYR A 49 -9.51 4.78 -3.71
CA TYR A 49 -9.31 3.46 -4.30
C TYR A 49 -7.83 3.11 -4.23
N CYS A 50 -7.50 2.00 -3.59
CA CYS A 50 -6.13 1.52 -3.49
C CYS A 50 -6.02 0.12 -4.07
N SER A 51 -5.17 -0.04 -5.08
CA SER A 51 -4.84 -1.35 -5.64
C SER A 51 -3.50 -1.77 -5.08
N MET A 52 -3.42 -2.95 -4.50
CA MET A 52 -2.20 -3.47 -3.90
C MET A 52 -2.05 -4.95 -4.20
N THR A 53 -0.86 -5.47 -3.91
CA THR A 53 -0.60 -6.90 -4.01
C THR A 53 -0.01 -7.43 -2.70
N LEU A 54 0.26 -8.71 -2.66
CA LEU A 54 0.94 -9.38 -1.56
C LEU A 54 2.18 -10.09 -2.11
N THR A 55 3.14 -10.38 -1.23
CA THR A 55 4.38 -11.06 -1.64
C THR A 55 4.12 -12.48 -2.14
N THR A 56 3.00 -13.07 -1.72
CA THR A 56 2.55 -14.39 -2.20
C THR A 56 1.04 -14.45 -2.14
N ARG A 57 0.42 -15.26 -3.03
CA ARG A 57 -1.02 -15.51 -3.01
C ARG A 57 -1.46 -16.25 -1.76
N PHE A 58 -0.54 -16.97 -1.13
CA PHE A 58 -0.83 -17.80 0.04
C PHE A 58 -0.34 -17.18 1.34
N CYS A 59 -0.22 -15.84 1.38
CA CYS A 59 0.20 -15.13 2.59
C CYS A 59 -0.88 -15.27 3.67
N PRO A 60 -0.60 -15.94 4.79
CA PRO A 60 -1.59 -16.11 5.85
C PRO A 60 -1.95 -14.80 6.55
N MET A 61 -1.09 -13.79 6.42
CA MET A 61 -1.31 -12.46 7.01
C MET A 61 -1.87 -11.45 6.02
N GLY A 62 -2.24 -11.91 4.80
CA GLY A 62 -2.69 -11.02 3.73
C GLY A 62 -3.92 -10.20 4.12
N GLU A 63 -4.89 -10.82 4.80
CA GLU A 63 -6.10 -10.14 5.25
C GLU A 63 -5.76 -9.06 6.28
N SER A 64 -4.88 -9.37 7.24
CA SER A 64 -4.42 -8.39 8.23
C SER A 64 -3.71 -7.22 7.58
N ILE A 65 -2.90 -7.48 6.57
CA ILE A 65 -2.16 -6.45 5.84
C ILE A 65 -3.13 -5.54 5.10
N SER A 66 -4.10 -6.11 4.38
CA SER A 66 -5.08 -5.30 3.64
C SER A 66 -5.98 -4.50 4.57
N MET A 67 -6.34 -5.05 5.72
CA MET A 67 -7.08 -4.31 6.76
C MET A 67 -6.24 -3.18 7.34
N GLY A 68 -4.96 -3.40 7.55
CA GLY A 68 -4.04 -2.37 8.01
C GLY A 68 -3.95 -1.21 7.03
N VAL A 69 -3.87 -1.51 5.73
CA VAL A 69 -3.89 -0.50 4.66
C VAL A 69 -5.20 0.27 4.69
N THR A 70 -6.33 -0.43 4.79
CA THR A 70 -7.65 0.20 4.86
C THR A 70 -7.74 1.16 6.05
N ASN A 71 -7.33 0.71 7.23
CA ASN A 71 -7.41 1.51 8.45
C ASN A 71 -6.49 2.72 8.39
N ALA A 72 -5.28 2.57 7.85
CA ALA A 72 -4.35 3.68 7.70
C ALA A 72 -4.92 4.75 6.77
N LEU A 73 -5.53 4.35 5.66
CA LEU A 73 -6.15 5.29 4.73
C LEU A 73 -7.37 5.97 5.32
N LYS A 74 -8.19 5.25 6.08
CA LYS A 74 -9.33 5.85 6.79
C LYS A 74 -8.88 6.92 7.78
N HIS A 75 -7.79 6.65 8.47
CA HIS A 75 -7.24 7.60 9.45
C HIS A 75 -6.68 8.84 8.76
N ALA A 76 -6.00 8.66 7.63
CA ALA A 76 -5.41 9.77 6.87
C ALA A 76 -6.45 10.62 6.14
N PHE A 77 -7.57 10.01 5.73
CA PHE A 77 -8.62 10.67 4.97
C PHE A 77 -9.99 10.49 5.62
N PRO A 78 -10.22 11.19 6.75
CA PRO A 78 -11.53 11.10 7.43
C PRO A 78 -12.65 11.57 6.50
N GLY A 79 -13.76 10.86 6.51
CA GLY A 79 -14.90 11.20 5.67
C GLY A 79 -14.88 10.60 4.27
N TYR A 80 -13.78 9.89 3.91
CA TYR A 80 -13.72 9.15 2.65
C TYR A 80 -14.02 7.68 2.89
N ASP A 81 -14.70 7.06 1.93
CA ASP A 81 -14.84 5.61 1.89
C ASP A 81 -13.59 5.02 1.27
N ILE A 82 -13.00 4.04 1.93
CA ILE A 82 -11.76 3.42 1.48
C ILE A 82 -12.08 2.08 0.81
N VAL A 83 -11.63 1.93 -0.42
CA VAL A 83 -11.79 0.68 -1.19
C VAL A 83 -10.40 0.13 -1.49
N VAL A 84 -10.05 -1.00 -0.89
CA VAL A 84 -8.77 -1.66 -1.11
C VAL A 84 -9.02 -2.94 -1.91
N LYS A 85 -8.29 -3.06 -3.02
CA LYS A 85 -8.37 -4.23 -3.90
C LYS A 85 -7.01 -4.90 -3.95
N VAL A 86 -6.97 -6.19 -3.63
CA VAL A 86 -5.75 -6.99 -3.75
C VAL A 86 -5.73 -7.65 -5.12
N ILE A 87 -4.67 -7.42 -5.87
CA ILE A 87 -4.50 -7.97 -7.22
C ILE A 87 -3.14 -8.66 -7.31
N PHE A 88 -3.05 -9.65 -8.20
CA PHE A 88 -1.82 -10.42 -8.41
C PHE A 88 -1.29 -10.32 -9.84
N ASP A 89 -1.69 -9.27 -10.56
CA ASP A 89 -1.22 -8.98 -11.90
C ASP A 89 -0.92 -7.47 -12.01
N PRO A 90 0.33 -7.07 -12.16
CA PRO A 90 1.52 -7.93 -12.17
C PRO A 90 1.81 -8.55 -10.80
N ALA A 91 2.39 -9.75 -10.80
CA ALA A 91 2.79 -10.41 -9.57
C ALA A 91 3.96 -9.67 -8.93
N TRP A 92 3.98 -9.63 -7.60
CA TRP A 92 5.08 -9.02 -6.87
C TRP A 92 6.37 -9.79 -7.05
N ASN A 93 7.49 -9.07 -7.10
CA ASN A 93 8.83 -9.65 -7.05
C ASN A 93 9.77 -8.72 -6.27
N SER A 94 10.94 -9.24 -5.88
CA SER A 94 11.87 -8.51 -5.02
C SER A 94 12.45 -7.25 -5.65
N LYS A 95 12.38 -7.11 -6.97
CA LYS A 95 12.84 -5.89 -7.66
C LYS A 95 11.93 -4.70 -7.37
N MET A 96 10.73 -4.94 -6.86
CA MET A 96 9.77 -3.89 -6.50
C MET A 96 10.09 -3.25 -5.15
N ILE A 97 10.98 -3.85 -4.36
CA ILE A 97 11.41 -3.27 -3.08
C ILE A 97 12.21 -2.00 -3.38
N THR A 98 11.90 -0.91 -2.64
CA THR A 98 12.63 0.36 -2.79
C THR A 98 14.08 0.22 -2.32
N ASP A 99 14.94 1.15 -2.76
CA ASP A 99 16.34 1.17 -2.31
C ASP A 99 16.42 1.30 -0.78
N LYS A 100 15.58 2.14 -0.20
CA LYS A 100 15.49 2.28 1.25
C LYS A 100 15.08 0.97 1.92
N GLY A 101 14.11 0.27 1.34
CA GLY A 101 13.67 -1.01 1.85
C GLY A 101 14.78 -2.06 1.82
N ARG A 102 15.58 -2.07 0.76
CA ARG A 102 16.72 -2.99 0.65
C ARG A 102 17.78 -2.71 1.70
N GLU A 103 18.05 -1.44 1.97
CA GLU A 103 18.99 -1.06 3.04
C GLU A 103 18.52 -1.59 4.38
N ILE A 104 17.23 -1.43 4.68
CA ILE A 104 16.66 -1.89 5.95
C ILE A 104 16.79 -3.41 6.07
N LEU A 105 16.49 -4.15 5.00
CA LEU A 105 16.53 -5.61 5.01
C LEU A 105 17.95 -6.18 5.06
N ASN A 106 18.94 -5.41 4.65
CA ASN A 106 20.34 -5.85 4.66
C ASN A 106 21.10 -5.49 5.93
N GLN A 107 20.41 -4.95 6.91
CA GLN A 107 21.03 -4.62 8.21
C GLN A 107 21.07 -5.81 9.15
#